data_95b30bdf5f11901ed5be2b158dc3dd23
#
_entry.id   95b30bdf5f11901ed5be2b158dc3dd23
#
_cell.length_a   1.000
_cell.length_b   1.000
_cell.length_c   1.000
_cell.angle_alpha   90.00
_cell.angle_beta   90.00
_cell.angle_gamma   90.00
#
_symmetry.space_group_name_H-M   'P 1'
#
loop_
_entity.id
_entity.type
_entity.pdbx_description
1 polymer ?
#
loop_
_entity_poly.entity_id
_entity_poly.type
_entity_poly.pdbx_seq_one_letter_code
_entity_poly.pdbx_strand_id
1 'polypeptide(L)'
;MKLQFKVQQYQTDAVDAVVETFAGQPKHDGISYRIDPGKVSPVTAPALFETEERPDAGLRNAEIVLSGTQLLENVHAVQRSRNLPLSAKLASSAAAPGAPNLDVEMETGTGKTYVYIKTIMELHKRYGWSKYIIVVPSVAIREGVKKSFDVTAEHFQQLYGTKPRSFIYNSSQLHELERFSSDAGVQVMIINIQAFNATGKDNRRIYDELDDFQSRRPIDVISANRPIVIIDEPQKIGAPKSLEALSRFNALMVLRYSATHKVEH
;
A
#
# COMPACT_ATOMS: atom_id res chain seq x y z
N MET A 1 -21.20 -19.83 -10.70
CA MET A 1 -20.65 -20.64 -9.60
C MET A 1 -20.04 -19.68 -8.60
N LYS A 2 -20.57 -19.62 -7.37
CA LYS A 2 -20.06 -18.68 -6.36
C LYS A 2 -18.88 -19.35 -5.64
N LEU A 3 -17.70 -18.75 -5.70
CA LEU A 3 -16.52 -19.28 -5.00
C LEU A 3 -16.74 -19.10 -3.48
N GLN A 4 -16.57 -20.18 -2.73
CA GLN A 4 -16.58 -20.16 -1.28
C GLN A 4 -15.14 -20.24 -0.78
N PHE A 5 -14.72 -19.24 -0.04
CA PHE A 5 -13.40 -19.20 0.58
C PHE A 5 -13.49 -19.80 1.99
N LYS A 6 -12.71 -20.86 2.23
CA LYS A 6 -12.60 -21.45 3.57
C LYS A 6 -11.59 -20.64 4.37
N VAL A 7 -11.99 -20.20 5.56
CA VAL A 7 -11.06 -19.55 6.49
C VAL A 7 -9.99 -20.56 6.93
N GLN A 8 -8.72 -20.18 6.74
CA GLN A 8 -7.57 -20.94 7.22
C GLN A 8 -6.96 -20.21 8.40
N GLN A 9 -6.75 -20.91 9.51
CA GLN A 9 -6.26 -20.29 10.75
C GLN A 9 -4.90 -19.61 10.54
N TYR A 10 -3.94 -20.27 9.89
CA TYR A 10 -2.63 -19.73 9.63
C TYR A 10 -2.64 -18.43 8.79
N GLN A 11 -3.64 -18.28 7.88
CA GLN A 11 -3.82 -17.03 7.12
C GLN A 11 -4.34 -15.92 8.02
N THR A 12 -5.28 -16.23 8.90
CA THR A 12 -5.79 -15.29 9.90
C THR A 12 -4.66 -14.86 10.84
N ASP A 13 -3.88 -15.83 11.31
CA ASP A 13 -2.73 -15.56 12.17
C ASP A 13 -1.68 -14.65 11.53
N ALA A 14 -1.41 -14.83 10.24
CA ALA A 14 -0.49 -13.97 9.50
C ALA A 14 -1.02 -12.53 9.36
N VAL A 15 -2.32 -12.37 9.11
CA VAL A 15 -2.99 -11.06 9.06
C VAL A 15 -2.93 -10.37 10.43
N ASP A 16 -3.33 -11.09 11.49
CA ASP A 16 -3.38 -10.55 12.84
C ASP A 16 -1.98 -10.14 13.32
N ALA A 17 -0.93 -10.90 12.95
CA ALA A 17 0.46 -10.54 13.27
C ALA A 17 0.83 -9.15 12.76
N VAL A 18 0.48 -8.84 11.51
CA VAL A 18 0.76 -7.52 10.93
C VAL A 18 -0.08 -6.44 11.60
N VAL A 19 -1.36 -6.70 11.77
CA VAL A 19 -2.30 -5.71 12.31
C VAL A 19 -2.00 -5.38 13.77
N GLU A 20 -1.69 -6.37 14.60
CA GLU A 20 -1.36 -6.20 16.03
C GLU A 20 -0.05 -5.44 16.25
N THR A 21 0.86 -5.42 15.29
CA THR A 21 2.05 -4.57 15.36
C THR A 21 1.70 -3.08 15.54
N PHE A 22 0.54 -2.67 15.08
CA PHE A 22 0.06 -1.29 15.19
C PHE A 22 -0.97 -1.10 16.32
N ALA A 23 -1.05 -2.01 17.29
CA ALA A 23 -1.93 -1.86 18.45
C ALA A 23 -1.67 -0.53 19.17
N GLY A 24 -2.74 0.22 19.45
CA GLY A 24 -2.66 1.58 20.01
C GLY A 24 -2.66 2.70 18.95
N GLN A 25 -2.55 2.39 17.67
CA GLN A 25 -2.73 3.37 16.60
C GLN A 25 -4.21 3.77 16.51
N PRO A 26 -4.56 5.08 16.60
CA PRO A 26 -5.93 5.53 16.44
C PRO A 26 -6.40 5.37 14.98
N LYS A 27 -7.70 5.16 14.82
CA LYS A 27 -8.32 5.14 13.48
C LYS A 27 -8.52 6.57 12.98
N HIS A 28 -8.09 6.79 11.73
CA HIS A 28 -8.35 8.03 10.97
C HIS A 28 -8.77 7.68 9.55
N ASP A 29 -9.89 8.24 9.08
CA ASP A 29 -10.46 7.97 7.76
C ASP A 29 -9.76 8.72 6.61
N GLY A 30 -8.46 8.99 6.75
CA GLY A 30 -7.62 9.70 5.81
C GLY A 30 -7.46 11.19 6.16
N ILE A 31 -6.45 11.80 5.57
CA ILE A 31 -6.14 13.23 5.71
C ILE A 31 -6.26 13.85 4.33
N SER A 32 -7.13 14.84 4.18
CA SER A 32 -7.25 15.57 2.92
C SER A 32 -6.03 16.46 2.68
N TYR A 33 -5.59 16.54 1.44
CA TYR A 33 -4.54 17.44 1.00
C TYR A 33 -4.91 18.02 -0.38
N ARG A 34 -4.31 19.14 -0.76
CA ARG A 34 -4.47 19.68 -2.12
C ARG A 34 -3.57 18.92 -3.08
N ILE A 35 -4.14 18.38 -4.14
CA ILE A 35 -3.40 17.69 -5.20
C ILE A 35 -2.54 18.69 -5.99
N ASP A 36 -3.08 19.91 -6.21
CA ASP A 36 -2.38 21.00 -6.88
C ASP A 36 -2.38 22.25 -6.01
N PRO A 37 -1.29 22.52 -5.26
CA PRO A 37 -1.20 23.71 -4.42
C PRO A 37 -1.09 25.04 -5.20
N GLY A 38 -0.78 24.98 -6.52
CA GLY A 38 -0.67 26.17 -7.39
C GLY A 38 -2.01 26.68 -7.92
N LYS A 39 -3.06 25.87 -7.90
CA LYS A 39 -4.41 26.30 -8.30
C LYS A 39 -5.17 26.91 -7.12
N VAL A 40 -5.18 28.24 -7.05
CA VAL A 40 -6.08 28.96 -6.17
C VAL A 40 -7.44 29.02 -6.88
N SER A 41 -8.38 28.13 -6.51
CA SER A 41 -9.78 28.36 -6.88
C SER A 41 -10.23 29.68 -6.25
N PRO A 42 -10.75 30.63 -7.02
CA PRO A 42 -11.25 31.86 -6.43
C PRO A 42 -12.38 31.52 -5.46
N VAL A 43 -12.16 31.79 -4.18
CA VAL A 43 -13.19 31.69 -3.15
C VAL A 43 -14.16 32.84 -3.39
N THR A 44 -15.14 32.64 -4.23
CA THR A 44 -16.27 33.52 -4.43
C THR A 44 -17.52 32.79 -3.97
N ALA A 45 -17.75 32.76 -2.67
CA ALA A 45 -19.05 32.84 -1.99
C ALA A 45 -18.91 32.39 -0.54
N PRO A 46 -19.65 32.93 0.42
CA PRO A 46 -19.67 32.44 1.79
C PRO A 46 -20.36 31.06 1.80
N ALA A 47 -19.65 30.07 2.32
CA ALA A 47 -20.14 28.69 2.43
C ALA A 47 -21.31 28.62 3.41
N LEU A 48 -22.53 28.52 2.91
CA LEU A 48 -23.74 28.22 3.67
C LEU A 48 -24.13 26.73 3.63
N PHE A 49 -23.40 25.92 2.83
CA PHE A 49 -23.56 24.46 2.79
C PHE A 49 -22.18 23.81 2.58
N GLU A 50 -21.65 23.22 3.63
CA GLU A 50 -20.40 22.43 3.62
C GLU A 50 -20.66 21.01 3.09
N THR A 51 -20.82 20.85 1.79
CA THR A 51 -20.77 19.53 1.12
C THR A 51 -20.33 19.66 -0.33
N GLU A 52 -19.41 20.56 -0.65
CA GLU A 52 -18.78 20.50 -1.97
C GLU A 52 -17.52 19.64 -1.87
N GLU A 53 -17.58 18.43 -2.46
CA GLU A 53 -16.42 17.67 -2.86
C GLU A 53 -15.49 18.60 -3.64
N ARG A 54 -14.37 18.98 -3.04
CA ARG A 54 -13.39 19.84 -3.73
C ARG A 54 -12.73 19.00 -4.80
N PRO A 55 -12.90 19.30 -6.09
CA PRO A 55 -12.38 18.48 -7.19
C PRO A 55 -10.84 18.33 -7.16
N ASP A 56 -10.14 19.19 -6.39
CA ASP A 56 -8.68 19.17 -6.26
C ASP A 56 -8.20 18.58 -4.92
N ALA A 57 -9.07 17.91 -4.15
CA ALA A 57 -8.70 17.30 -2.89
C ALA A 57 -8.21 15.88 -3.09
N GLY A 58 -7.02 15.57 -2.60
CA GLY A 58 -6.51 14.21 -2.43
C GLY A 58 -6.67 13.74 -0.99
N LEU A 59 -6.62 12.43 -0.80
CA LEU A 59 -6.66 11.77 0.49
C LEU A 59 -5.38 10.96 0.69
N ARG A 60 -4.70 11.16 1.81
CA ARG A 60 -3.51 10.40 2.19
C ARG A 60 -3.74 9.58 3.43
N ASN A 61 -2.97 8.53 3.59
CA ASN A 61 -2.94 7.78 4.84
C ASN A 61 -2.50 8.67 6.01
N ALA A 62 -3.17 8.51 7.14
CA ALA A 62 -2.76 9.16 8.38
C ALA A 62 -1.42 8.60 8.87
N GLU A 63 -0.64 9.45 9.54
CA GLU A 63 0.67 9.09 10.08
C GLU A 63 0.56 8.01 11.17
N ILE A 64 1.62 7.21 11.32
CA ILE A 64 1.79 6.33 12.48
C ILE A 64 2.19 7.21 13.65
N VAL A 65 1.31 7.28 14.68
CA VAL A 65 1.57 8.09 15.88
C VAL A 65 2.32 7.32 16.97
N LEU A 66 2.46 6.00 16.80
CA LEU A 66 3.22 5.16 17.72
C LEU A 66 4.71 5.52 17.65
N SER A 67 5.36 5.63 18.79
CA SER A 67 6.81 5.79 18.86
C SER A 67 7.51 4.50 18.40
N GLY A 68 8.78 4.60 17.99
CA GLY A 68 9.59 3.43 17.62
C GLY A 68 9.68 2.40 18.75
N THR A 69 9.71 2.83 20.02
CA THR A 69 9.69 1.94 21.17
C THR A 69 8.38 1.18 21.28
N GLN A 70 7.24 1.86 21.17
CA GLN A 70 5.92 1.20 21.18
C GLN A 70 5.75 0.20 20.05
N LEU A 71 6.18 0.57 18.82
CA LEU A 71 6.17 -0.37 17.69
C LEU A 71 7.04 -1.59 17.94
N LEU A 72 8.25 -1.43 18.49
CA LEU A 72 9.13 -2.55 18.81
C LEU A 72 8.54 -3.44 19.90
N GLU A 73 7.91 -2.87 20.93
CA GLU A 73 7.21 -3.63 21.97
C GLU A 73 6.04 -4.44 21.40
N ASN A 74 5.27 -3.86 20.47
CA ASN A 74 4.20 -4.58 19.78
C ASN A 74 4.76 -5.72 18.91
N VAL A 75 5.85 -5.47 18.16
CA VAL A 75 6.56 -6.53 17.40
C VAL A 75 6.99 -7.66 18.33
N HIS A 76 7.58 -7.34 19.48
CA HIS A 76 7.99 -8.35 20.46
C HIS A 76 6.79 -9.14 21.00
N ALA A 77 5.64 -8.48 21.27
CA ALA A 77 4.43 -9.17 21.71
C ALA A 77 3.95 -10.18 20.66
N VAL A 78 3.91 -9.77 19.39
CA VAL A 78 3.56 -10.64 18.26
C VAL A 78 4.56 -11.78 18.12
N GLN A 79 5.87 -11.52 18.19
CA GLN A 79 6.91 -12.55 18.09
C GLN A 79 6.83 -13.56 19.22
N ARG A 80 6.62 -13.12 20.48
CA ARG A 80 6.45 -14.03 21.63
C ARG A 80 5.22 -14.92 21.47
N SER A 81 4.08 -14.36 21.06
CA SER A 81 2.84 -15.13 20.87
C SER A 81 2.96 -16.23 19.81
N ARG A 82 3.96 -16.11 18.93
CA ARG A 82 4.21 -17.03 17.80
C ARG A 82 5.51 -17.82 17.93
N ASN A 83 6.16 -17.77 19.09
CA ASN A 83 7.45 -18.44 19.37
C ASN A 83 8.54 -18.05 18.37
N LEU A 84 8.57 -16.80 17.91
CA LEU A 84 9.60 -16.27 17.03
C LEU A 84 10.73 -15.63 17.83
N PRO A 85 11.97 -15.61 17.32
CA PRO A 85 13.07 -14.85 17.92
C PRO A 85 12.71 -13.37 17.98
N LEU A 86 13.10 -12.71 19.08
CA LEU A 86 12.85 -11.29 19.24
C LEU A 86 13.81 -10.45 18.41
N SER A 87 13.28 -9.51 17.67
CA SER A 87 14.05 -8.53 16.91
C SER A 87 14.80 -7.58 17.85
N ALA A 88 16.09 -7.36 17.61
CA ALA A 88 16.87 -6.40 18.40
C ALA A 88 16.44 -4.95 18.17
N LYS A 89 15.92 -4.65 16.99
CA LYS A 89 15.47 -3.32 16.56
C LYS A 89 14.42 -3.44 15.46
N LEU A 90 13.70 -2.37 15.17
CA LEU A 90 12.86 -2.28 13.98
C LEU A 90 13.70 -2.42 12.71
N ALA A 91 13.24 -3.24 11.78
CA ALA A 91 13.89 -3.39 10.49
C ALA A 91 13.75 -2.09 9.68
N SER A 92 14.79 -1.75 8.93
CA SER A 92 14.78 -0.66 7.96
C SER A 92 14.85 -1.21 6.54
N SER A 93 14.37 -0.46 5.57
CA SER A 93 14.44 -0.82 4.16
C SER A 93 14.85 0.37 3.32
N ALA A 94 15.70 0.13 2.32
CA ALA A 94 16.02 1.14 1.32
C ALA A 94 14.80 1.59 0.51
N ALA A 95 13.75 0.77 0.47
CA ALA A 95 12.47 1.12 -0.15
C ALA A 95 11.69 2.22 0.59
N ALA A 96 11.94 2.39 1.90
CA ALA A 96 11.32 3.45 2.69
C ALA A 96 12.21 3.77 3.91
N PRO A 97 13.26 4.58 3.74
CA PRO A 97 14.15 4.95 4.84
C PRO A 97 13.37 5.62 5.97
N GLY A 98 13.54 5.12 7.19
CA GLY A 98 12.89 5.66 8.39
C GLY A 98 11.44 5.20 8.62
N ALA A 99 10.81 4.50 7.68
CA ALA A 99 9.49 3.91 7.86
C ALA A 99 9.58 2.48 8.43
N PRO A 100 8.57 2.01 9.20
CA PRO A 100 8.51 0.63 9.64
C PRO A 100 8.55 -0.35 8.47
N ASN A 101 9.34 -1.44 8.63
CA ASN A 101 9.42 -2.52 7.66
C ASN A 101 9.14 -3.84 8.36
N LEU A 102 8.14 -4.57 7.88
CA LEU A 102 7.71 -5.85 8.44
C LEU A 102 7.90 -6.95 7.40
N ASP A 103 8.48 -8.06 7.84
CA ASP A 103 8.62 -9.28 7.05
C ASP A 103 7.57 -10.31 7.47
N VAL A 104 6.82 -10.80 6.50
CA VAL A 104 5.81 -11.85 6.66
C VAL A 104 6.24 -13.06 5.86
N GLU A 105 6.67 -14.10 6.57
CA GLU A 105 7.06 -15.35 5.94
C GLU A 105 5.86 -16.28 5.81
N MET A 106 5.66 -16.76 4.59
CA MET A 106 4.62 -17.73 4.27
C MET A 106 5.11 -18.63 3.13
N GLU A 107 4.95 -19.91 3.27
CA GLU A 107 5.33 -20.88 2.23
C GLU A 107 4.64 -20.63 0.89
N THR A 108 5.28 -21.11 -0.18
CA THR A 108 4.68 -21.05 -1.52
C THR A 108 3.39 -21.87 -1.54
N GLY A 109 2.35 -21.32 -2.18
CA GLY A 109 1.05 -22.01 -2.29
C GLY A 109 0.11 -21.84 -1.08
N THR A 110 0.53 -21.19 -0.01
CA THR A 110 -0.30 -20.94 1.20
C THR A 110 -1.29 -19.80 1.04
N GLY A 111 -1.32 -19.15 -0.12
CA GLY A 111 -2.26 -18.06 -0.39
C GLY A 111 -1.79 -16.69 0.07
N LYS A 112 -0.49 -16.38 -0.04
CA LYS A 112 0.10 -15.05 0.28
C LYS A 112 -0.74 -13.88 -0.26
N THR A 113 -1.17 -13.97 -1.53
CA THR A 113 -2.00 -12.94 -2.16
C THR A 113 -3.30 -12.69 -1.40
N TYR A 114 -4.02 -13.74 -1.02
CA TYR A 114 -5.21 -13.60 -0.20
C TYR A 114 -4.91 -12.97 1.17
N VAL A 115 -3.80 -13.38 1.79
CA VAL A 115 -3.39 -12.85 3.10
C VAL A 115 -3.12 -11.37 3.03
N TYR A 116 -2.32 -10.87 2.07
CA TYR A 116 -2.08 -9.44 2.03
C TYR A 116 -3.31 -8.62 1.58
N ILE A 117 -4.22 -9.17 0.76
CA ILE A 117 -5.50 -8.50 0.49
C ILE A 117 -6.34 -8.41 1.78
N LYS A 118 -6.41 -9.47 2.58
CA LYS A 118 -7.09 -9.46 3.88
C LYS A 118 -6.41 -8.51 4.85
N THR A 119 -5.08 -8.45 4.87
CA THR A 119 -4.30 -7.48 5.67
C THR A 119 -4.68 -6.03 5.31
N ILE A 120 -4.77 -5.70 4.03
CA ILE A 120 -5.23 -4.39 3.55
C ILE A 120 -6.59 -4.05 4.16
N MET A 121 -7.54 -4.98 4.10
CA MET A 121 -8.90 -4.76 4.60
C MET A 121 -8.93 -4.62 6.13
N GLU A 122 -8.16 -5.41 6.87
CA GLU A 122 -8.08 -5.30 8.33
C GLU A 122 -7.37 -4.00 8.77
N LEU A 123 -6.29 -3.59 8.10
CA LEU A 123 -5.62 -2.31 8.38
C LEU A 123 -6.55 -1.12 8.11
N HIS A 124 -7.32 -1.18 7.02
CA HIS A 124 -8.33 -0.16 6.75
C HIS A 124 -9.43 -0.13 7.82
N LYS A 125 -9.97 -1.29 8.17
CA LYS A 125 -11.04 -1.41 9.18
C LYS A 125 -10.59 -0.87 10.53
N ARG A 126 -9.37 -1.20 10.98
CA ARG A 126 -8.86 -0.85 12.31
C ARG A 126 -8.26 0.55 12.37
N TYR A 127 -7.53 0.98 11.34
CA TYR A 127 -6.72 2.20 11.36
C TYR A 127 -7.13 3.26 10.33
N GLY A 128 -8.03 2.91 9.40
CA GLY A 128 -8.53 3.82 8.38
C GLY A 128 -7.60 4.02 7.18
N TRP A 129 -6.45 3.36 7.14
CA TRP A 129 -5.53 3.45 6.00
C TRP A 129 -6.17 2.91 4.72
N SER A 130 -6.10 3.67 3.63
CA SER A 130 -6.84 3.40 2.39
C SER A 130 -5.99 3.39 1.12
N LYS A 131 -4.73 3.82 1.17
CA LYS A 131 -3.83 3.93 0.00
C LYS A 131 -2.73 2.89 0.07
N TYR A 132 -2.72 1.97 -0.91
CA TYR A 132 -1.80 0.83 -0.95
C TYR A 132 -1.15 0.69 -2.31
N ILE A 133 0.11 0.25 -2.34
CA ILE A 133 0.83 -0.10 -3.56
C ILE A 133 1.38 -1.51 -3.40
N ILE A 134 1.09 -2.37 -4.37
CA ILE A 134 1.66 -3.72 -4.43
C ILE A 134 2.74 -3.73 -5.51
N VAL A 135 3.97 -3.99 -5.10
CA VAL A 135 5.12 -4.12 -5.99
C VAL A 135 5.40 -5.59 -6.23
N VAL A 136 5.40 -5.99 -7.48
CA VAL A 136 5.60 -7.38 -7.90
C VAL A 136 6.82 -7.51 -8.83
N PRO A 137 7.48 -8.69 -8.86
CA PRO A 137 8.71 -8.88 -9.63
C PRO A 137 8.50 -9.04 -11.14
N SER A 138 7.29 -9.37 -11.60
CA SER A 138 7.03 -9.63 -13.02
C SER A 138 5.62 -9.28 -13.46
N VAL A 139 5.44 -9.12 -14.78
CA VAL A 139 4.14 -8.86 -15.41
C VAL A 139 3.16 -10.01 -15.15
N ALA A 140 3.62 -11.27 -15.23
CA ALA A 140 2.76 -12.42 -14.99
C ALA A 140 2.19 -12.45 -13.56
N ILE A 141 3.02 -12.13 -12.56
CA ILE A 141 2.58 -12.02 -11.15
C ILE A 141 1.62 -10.84 -10.99
N ARG A 142 1.89 -9.71 -11.66
CA ARG A 142 1.01 -8.53 -11.65
C ARG A 142 -0.41 -8.86 -12.10
N GLU A 143 -0.55 -9.56 -13.22
CA GLU A 143 -1.86 -10.00 -13.74
C GLU A 143 -2.53 -11.00 -12.79
N GLY A 144 -1.75 -11.92 -12.21
CA GLY A 144 -2.23 -12.87 -11.21
C GLY A 144 -2.76 -12.18 -9.95
N VAL A 145 -2.07 -11.16 -9.45
CA VAL A 145 -2.51 -10.34 -8.32
C VAL A 145 -3.80 -9.59 -8.66
N LYS A 146 -3.85 -8.94 -9.82
CA LYS A 146 -5.06 -8.24 -10.26
C LYS A 146 -6.26 -9.19 -10.33
N LYS A 147 -6.08 -10.35 -10.93
CA LYS A 147 -7.12 -11.39 -10.99
C LYS A 147 -7.57 -11.85 -9.60
N SER A 148 -6.65 -11.95 -8.65
CA SER A 148 -6.98 -12.33 -7.26
C SER A 148 -7.90 -11.29 -6.60
N PHE A 149 -7.66 -9.99 -6.81
CA PHE A 149 -8.57 -8.93 -6.35
C PHE A 149 -9.97 -9.09 -6.97
N ASP A 150 -10.05 -9.34 -8.27
CA ASP A 150 -11.33 -9.46 -8.97
C ASP A 150 -12.12 -10.68 -8.48
N VAL A 151 -11.45 -11.83 -8.30
CA VAL A 151 -12.07 -13.08 -7.84
C VAL A 151 -12.52 -12.99 -6.38
N THR A 152 -11.79 -12.28 -5.54
CA THR A 152 -12.11 -12.15 -4.10
C THR A 152 -13.00 -10.96 -3.76
N ALA A 153 -13.33 -10.11 -4.73
CA ALA A 153 -14.06 -8.85 -4.50
C ALA A 153 -15.38 -9.04 -3.75
N GLU A 154 -16.21 -10.00 -4.18
CA GLU A 154 -17.49 -10.28 -3.53
C GLU A 154 -17.32 -10.85 -2.12
N HIS A 155 -16.29 -11.68 -1.93
CA HIS A 155 -15.97 -12.25 -0.63
C HIS A 155 -15.61 -11.14 0.38
N PHE A 156 -14.73 -10.21 -0.01
CA PHE A 156 -14.37 -9.09 0.86
C PHE A 156 -15.52 -8.10 1.06
N GLN A 157 -16.35 -7.87 0.03
CA GLN A 157 -17.58 -7.09 0.19
C GLN A 157 -18.51 -7.68 1.26
N GLN A 158 -18.64 -9.00 1.33
CA GLN A 158 -19.47 -9.66 2.34
C GLN A 158 -18.87 -9.57 3.74
N LEU A 159 -17.54 -9.68 3.86
CA LEU A 159 -16.84 -9.66 5.16
C LEU A 159 -16.72 -8.25 5.76
N TYR A 160 -16.53 -7.22 4.94
CA TYR A 160 -16.16 -5.88 5.38
C TYR A 160 -17.18 -4.80 5.02
N GLY A 161 -18.24 -5.12 4.28
CA GLY A 161 -19.20 -4.14 3.79
C GLY A 161 -18.66 -3.27 2.65
N THR A 162 -17.39 -3.42 2.30
CA THR A 162 -16.70 -2.71 1.22
C THR A 162 -15.72 -3.63 0.52
N LYS A 163 -15.29 -3.25 -0.68
CA LYS A 163 -14.29 -4.00 -1.44
C LYS A 163 -13.11 -3.12 -1.82
N PRO A 164 -11.89 -3.67 -1.84
CA PRO A 164 -10.75 -2.90 -2.32
C PRO A 164 -10.87 -2.69 -3.84
N ARG A 165 -10.62 -1.47 -4.28
CA ARG A 165 -10.48 -1.17 -5.70
C ARG A 165 -9.03 -1.32 -6.11
N SER A 166 -8.75 -2.17 -7.09
CA SER A 166 -7.40 -2.38 -7.59
C SER A 166 -7.27 -2.01 -9.06
N PHE A 167 -6.14 -1.44 -9.44
CA PHE A 167 -5.78 -1.17 -10.82
C PHE A 167 -4.29 -1.42 -11.05
N ILE A 168 -3.93 -1.70 -12.28
CA ILE A 168 -2.54 -1.83 -12.71
C ILE A 168 -2.06 -0.45 -13.15
N TYR A 169 -0.94 0.01 -12.60
CA TYR A 169 -0.35 1.27 -13.03
C TYR A 169 -0.01 1.25 -14.52
N ASN A 170 -0.50 2.25 -15.21
CA ASN A 170 -0.23 2.49 -16.62
C ASN A 170 -0.11 4.01 -16.86
N SER A 171 1.03 4.45 -17.39
CA SER A 171 1.30 5.85 -17.69
C SER A 171 0.36 6.47 -18.75
N SER A 172 -0.40 5.65 -19.47
CA SER A 172 -1.42 6.10 -20.42
C SER A 172 -2.82 6.22 -19.80
N GLN A 173 -3.00 5.84 -18.53
CA GLN A 173 -4.28 5.84 -17.82
C GLN A 173 -4.19 6.61 -16.51
N LEU A 174 -3.76 7.87 -16.58
CA LEU A 174 -3.50 8.72 -15.41
C LEU A 174 -4.76 9.04 -14.60
N HIS A 175 -5.95 8.94 -15.21
CA HIS A 175 -7.22 9.09 -14.50
C HIS A 175 -7.40 8.05 -13.37
N GLU A 176 -6.81 6.85 -13.49
CA GLU A 176 -6.82 5.87 -12.40
C GLU A 176 -5.97 6.34 -11.22
N LEU A 177 -4.89 7.07 -11.47
CA LEU A 177 -4.05 7.66 -10.42
C LEU A 177 -4.75 8.85 -9.75
N GLU A 178 -5.47 9.68 -10.50
CA GLU A 178 -6.31 10.74 -9.91
C GLU A 178 -7.36 10.15 -8.99
N ARG A 179 -8.04 9.10 -9.43
CA ARG A 179 -9.02 8.39 -8.63
C ARG A 179 -8.39 7.69 -7.41
N PHE A 180 -7.20 7.10 -7.56
CA PHE A 180 -6.43 6.57 -6.43
C PHE A 180 -6.23 7.63 -5.36
N SER A 181 -5.96 8.86 -5.76
CA SER A 181 -5.72 9.97 -4.86
C SER A 181 -7.01 10.51 -4.21
N SER A 182 -8.08 10.69 -4.97
CA SER A 182 -9.30 11.39 -4.54
C SER A 182 -10.33 10.51 -3.83
N ASP A 183 -10.38 9.20 -4.10
CA ASP A 183 -11.37 8.29 -3.55
C ASP A 183 -11.04 7.94 -2.08
N ALA A 184 -12.02 8.04 -1.18
CA ALA A 184 -11.86 7.73 0.25
C ALA A 184 -11.81 6.22 0.55
N GLY A 185 -12.29 5.38 -0.36
CA GLY A 185 -12.29 3.93 -0.20
C GLY A 185 -10.89 3.32 -0.31
N VAL A 186 -10.82 2.01 -0.10
CA VAL A 186 -9.57 1.25 -0.22
C VAL A 186 -9.11 1.22 -1.67
N GLN A 187 -8.00 1.88 -1.96
CA GLN A 187 -7.39 1.99 -3.28
C GLN A 187 -6.05 1.23 -3.31
N VAL A 188 -5.88 0.38 -4.30
CA VAL A 188 -4.69 -0.47 -4.44
C VAL A 188 -4.11 -0.33 -5.84
N MET A 189 -2.92 0.24 -5.94
CA MET A 189 -2.15 0.29 -7.18
C MET A 189 -1.23 -0.93 -7.27
N ILE A 190 -1.25 -1.65 -8.38
CA ILE A 190 -0.38 -2.80 -8.63
C ILE A 190 0.65 -2.39 -9.68
N ILE A 191 1.93 -2.58 -9.36
CA ILE A 191 3.02 -2.16 -10.23
C ILE A 191 4.14 -3.21 -10.25
N ASN A 192 4.75 -3.44 -11.41
CA ASN A 192 5.93 -4.27 -11.47
C ASN A 192 7.20 -3.42 -11.36
N ILE A 193 8.20 -3.96 -10.71
CA ILE A 193 9.47 -3.25 -10.44
C ILE A 193 10.17 -2.79 -11.71
N GLN A 194 10.00 -3.50 -12.82
CA GLN A 194 10.60 -3.14 -14.10
C GLN A 194 10.10 -1.79 -14.63
N ALA A 195 8.90 -1.36 -14.24
CA ALA A 195 8.38 -0.04 -14.60
C ALA A 195 9.23 1.12 -14.05
N PHE A 196 10.07 0.87 -13.03
CA PHE A 196 10.98 1.87 -12.46
C PHE A 196 12.40 1.78 -13.01
N ASN A 197 12.83 0.59 -13.43
CA ASN A 197 14.22 0.30 -13.79
C ASN A 197 14.52 0.46 -15.26
N ALA A 198 13.50 0.56 -16.11
CA ALA A 198 13.70 0.60 -17.53
C ALA A 198 14.19 1.97 -18.00
N THR A 199 15.25 1.96 -18.80
CA THR A 199 15.83 3.14 -19.46
C THR A 199 14.99 3.64 -20.65
N GLY A 200 13.86 2.99 -20.94
CA GLY A 200 12.96 3.35 -22.04
C GLY A 200 12.11 4.59 -21.76
N LYS A 201 11.76 5.35 -22.82
CA LYS A 201 10.96 6.58 -22.71
C LYS A 201 9.62 6.37 -21.97
N ASP A 202 8.94 5.24 -22.20
CA ASP A 202 7.63 4.97 -21.59
C ASP A 202 7.68 4.71 -20.08
N ASN A 203 8.81 4.20 -19.59
CA ASN A 203 8.96 3.88 -18.16
C ASN A 203 9.43 5.09 -17.32
N ARG A 204 9.98 6.13 -17.95
CA ARG A 204 10.33 7.39 -17.28
C ARG A 204 9.12 8.28 -17.01
N ARG A 205 8.00 8.06 -17.70
CA ARG A 205 6.80 8.89 -17.59
C ARG A 205 6.24 9.02 -16.17
N ILE A 206 6.58 8.12 -15.27
CA ILE A 206 6.21 8.26 -13.85
C ILE A 206 6.92 9.46 -13.19
N TYR A 207 8.08 9.86 -13.70
CA TYR A 207 8.91 10.95 -13.19
C TYR A 207 8.83 12.23 -14.01
N ASP A 208 8.23 12.16 -15.19
CA ASP A 208 8.13 13.28 -16.10
C ASP A 208 6.87 14.12 -15.79
N GLU A 209 6.95 15.42 -16.01
CA GLU A 209 5.78 16.27 -16.04
C GLU A 209 4.96 15.94 -17.29
N LEU A 210 3.69 15.64 -17.09
CA LEU A 210 2.80 15.20 -18.16
C LEU A 210 1.70 16.24 -18.36
N ASP A 211 1.60 16.79 -19.57
CA ASP A 211 0.58 17.76 -19.95
C ASP A 211 -0.83 17.16 -19.76
N ASP A 212 -1.00 15.88 -20.13
CA ASP A 212 -2.24 15.12 -19.93
C ASP A 212 -2.59 14.93 -18.44
N PHE A 213 -1.67 15.24 -17.53
CA PHE A 213 -1.83 15.14 -16.08
C PHE A 213 -1.71 16.51 -15.40
N GLN A 214 -2.13 17.57 -16.09
CA GLN A 214 -2.09 18.95 -15.61
C GLN A 214 -0.66 19.43 -15.25
N SER A 215 0.33 19.04 -16.07
CA SER A 215 1.76 19.32 -15.86
C SER A 215 2.29 18.82 -14.50
N ARG A 216 1.69 17.74 -13.95
CA ARG A 216 2.14 17.09 -12.71
C ARG A 216 2.94 15.84 -13.01
N ARG A 217 3.82 15.46 -12.11
CA ARG A 217 4.54 14.18 -12.15
C ARG A 217 3.72 13.12 -11.40
N PRO A 218 3.43 11.97 -12.00
CA PRO A 218 2.72 10.87 -11.32
C PRO A 218 3.34 10.49 -9.98
N ILE A 219 4.67 10.47 -9.89
CA ILE A 219 5.38 10.12 -8.66
C ILE A 219 5.08 11.08 -7.49
N ASP A 220 4.88 12.37 -7.75
CA ASP A 220 4.58 13.35 -6.71
C ASP A 220 3.18 13.13 -6.14
N VAL A 221 2.21 12.79 -6.99
CA VAL A 221 0.85 12.44 -6.56
C VAL A 221 0.87 11.15 -5.73
N ILE A 222 1.60 10.13 -6.16
CA ILE A 222 1.77 8.88 -5.41
C ILE A 222 2.40 9.16 -4.03
N SER A 223 3.49 9.91 -3.99
CA SER A 223 4.21 10.26 -2.78
C SER A 223 3.34 11.02 -1.78
N ALA A 224 2.50 11.95 -2.27
CA ALA A 224 1.60 12.74 -1.44
C ALA A 224 0.54 11.89 -0.72
N ASN A 225 0.16 10.75 -1.28
CA ASN A 225 -0.81 9.83 -0.67
C ASN A 225 -0.26 9.05 0.54
N ARG A 226 1.06 9.06 0.79
CA ARG A 226 1.69 8.26 1.87
C ARG A 226 1.27 6.80 1.84
N PRO A 227 1.46 6.07 0.74
CA PRO A 227 0.92 4.72 0.58
C PRO A 227 1.61 3.72 1.52
N ILE A 228 0.90 2.65 1.85
CA ILE A 228 1.50 1.44 2.41
C ILE A 228 2.00 0.60 1.23
N VAL A 229 3.29 0.29 1.22
CA VAL A 229 3.91 -0.49 0.14
C VAL A 229 4.00 -1.96 0.55
N ILE A 230 3.39 -2.82 -0.25
CA ILE A 230 3.47 -4.27 -0.11
C ILE A 230 4.41 -4.79 -1.19
N ILE A 231 5.45 -5.51 -0.80
CA ILE A 231 6.42 -6.11 -1.71
C ILE A 231 6.19 -7.64 -1.73
N ASP A 232 5.75 -8.13 -2.88
CA ASP A 232 5.56 -9.57 -3.09
C ASP A 232 6.86 -10.19 -3.63
N GLU A 233 7.36 -11.23 -2.93
CA GLU A 233 8.62 -11.93 -3.24
C GLU A 233 9.83 -10.97 -3.36
N PRO A 234 10.19 -10.24 -2.29
CA PRO A 234 11.24 -9.22 -2.31
C PRO A 234 12.58 -9.73 -2.81
N GLN A 235 12.90 -11.02 -2.61
CA GLN A 235 14.12 -11.65 -3.11
C GLN A 235 14.21 -11.71 -4.65
N LYS A 236 13.07 -11.56 -5.35
CA LYS A 236 13.01 -11.52 -6.82
C LYS A 236 13.02 -10.10 -7.39
N ILE A 237 12.93 -9.09 -6.54
CA ILE A 237 12.90 -7.68 -6.97
C ILE A 237 14.29 -7.17 -7.38
N GLY A 238 15.36 -7.86 -7.00
CA GLY A 238 16.69 -7.66 -7.58
C GLY A 238 17.53 -6.58 -6.88
N ALA A 239 18.29 -5.82 -7.66
CA ALA A 239 19.38 -4.98 -7.20
C ALA A 239 18.96 -3.86 -6.22
N PRO A 240 19.87 -3.41 -5.34
CA PRO A 240 19.65 -2.29 -4.40
C PRO A 240 19.05 -1.04 -5.04
N LYS A 241 19.42 -0.72 -6.27
CA LYS A 241 18.87 0.42 -7.04
C LYS A 241 17.35 0.36 -7.24
N SER A 242 16.78 -0.85 -7.33
CA SER A 242 15.33 -1.02 -7.47
C SER A 242 14.60 -0.66 -6.19
N LEU A 243 15.17 -1.04 -5.04
CA LEU A 243 14.61 -0.68 -3.74
C LEU A 243 14.74 0.83 -3.47
N GLU A 244 15.87 1.43 -3.85
CA GLU A 244 16.05 2.89 -3.74
C GLU A 244 15.01 3.66 -4.58
N ALA A 245 14.65 3.16 -5.76
CA ALA A 245 13.61 3.78 -6.56
C ALA A 245 12.24 3.79 -5.87
N LEU A 246 11.94 2.76 -5.06
CA LEU A 246 10.71 2.70 -4.26
C LEU A 246 10.67 3.74 -3.13
N SER A 247 11.80 4.25 -2.66
CA SER A 247 11.86 5.29 -1.63
C SER A 247 11.12 6.57 -2.05
N ARG A 248 11.03 6.82 -3.36
CA ARG A 248 10.31 7.95 -3.93
C ARG A 248 8.78 7.88 -3.72
N PHE A 249 8.23 6.73 -3.35
CA PHE A 249 6.82 6.64 -2.98
C PHE A 249 6.50 7.28 -1.63
N ASN A 250 7.51 7.61 -0.82
CA ASN A 250 7.32 8.16 0.51
C ASN A 250 6.39 7.29 1.36
N ALA A 251 6.64 5.99 1.35
CA ALA A 251 5.77 5.00 1.97
C ALA A 251 5.60 5.25 3.47
N LEU A 252 4.37 5.06 3.97
CA LEU A 252 4.05 5.09 5.39
C LEU A 252 4.71 3.92 6.14
N MET A 253 4.70 2.75 5.51
CA MET A 253 5.37 1.52 5.95
C MET A 253 5.57 0.59 4.76
N VAL A 254 6.43 -0.42 4.96
CA VAL A 254 6.66 -1.50 3.99
C VAL A 254 6.31 -2.84 4.60
N LEU A 255 5.52 -3.64 3.90
CA LEU A 255 5.20 -5.03 4.23
C LEU A 255 5.81 -5.93 3.17
N ARG A 256 6.71 -6.84 3.54
CA ARG A 256 7.38 -7.76 2.62
C ARG A 256 6.82 -9.17 2.82
N TYR A 257 6.26 -9.75 1.78
CA TYR A 257 5.73 -11.11 1.80
C TYR A 257 6.64 -12.05 1.00
N SER A 258 7.23 -13.02 1.65
CA SER A 258 8.16 -13.97 1.02
C SER A 258 7.91 -15.41 1.44
N ALA A 259 8.38 -16.36 0.62
CA ALA A 259 8.39 -17.78 0.96
C ALA A 259 9.66 -18.20 1.73
N THR A 260 10.74 -17.43 1.58
CA THR A 260 12.04 -17.69 2.19
C THR A 260 12.67 -16.42 2.68
N HIS A 261 13.12 -16.43 3.92
CA HIS A 261 13.90 -15.34 4.47
C HIS A 261 15.36 -15.47 4.02
N LYS A 262 15.91 -14.43 3.38
CA LYS A 262 17.35 -14.28 3.30
C LYS A 262 17.78 -13.58 4.58
N VAL A 263 18.42 -14.32 5.47
CA VAL A 263 19.17 -13.73 6.58
C VAL A 263 20.32 -12.95 5.94
N GLU A 264 20.25 -11.65 5.92
CA GLU A 264 21.42 -10.81 5.63
C GLU A 264 22.31 -10.87 6.86
N HIS A 265 23.46 -11.52 6.71
CA HIS A 265 24.54 -11.58 7.70
C HIS A 265 25.33 -10.27 7.70
#